data_832ffe8e25f86967fc9a4944d9f6a864
#
_entry.id   832ffe8e25f86967fc9a4944d9f6a864
#
_cell.length_a   1.000
_cell.length_b   1.000
_cell.length_c   1.000
_cell.angle_alpha   90.00
_cell.angle_beta   90.00
_cell.angle_gamma   90.00
#
_symmetry.space_group_name_H-M   'P 1'
#
loop_
_entity.id
_entity.type
_entity.pdbx_description
1 polymer ?
#
loop_
_entity_poly.entity_id
_entity_poly.type
_entity_poly.pdbx_seq_one_letter_code
_entity_poly.pdbx_strand_id
1 'polypeptide(L)'
;MKIFLWLAVFLCLGSAHSCKKENIQPLLLVSVEASGVDLNNTAIRVAVSTPIKATFTTSIDPLSVSATSVLMTRDYDHAAVSLVLIVSGTQLSIKPAVNLVSGAVYTLTITPELKSTHGDPFGSFAIGFKTTGVFVPPNQVAYWNFESTPPDDVVGTYDPTSTDVVDIAYAISKNDSSGRAASFNGTTSLIQMANGSALLKPEFTISFWMKLNSVGHVDSNGNLKGSFVLGIGNTHGLQFDVDPNYAWCRFSQGLLLGDSITKVANDFQFFANGATKDNIQTNADSLAAHGIDNATVFNQDFGSAGLKQRLDNVWANITMTFEDSTKSRTLYINGEKMYQQNLSLLDNPNVSPALRPLATVTSLVLVPDTEIPARYDDKLVFGFWQNKESTFGGAAGSYINPDANHFQGLLDDIRIFNRALSDTEVSLMYEGGK
;
A
#
# COMPACT_ATOMS: atom_id res chain seq x y z
N MET A 1 -39.47 -109.06 6.41
CA MET A 1 -39.48 -108.00 7.41
C MET A 1 -38.85 -106.76 6.78
N LYS A 2 -39.67 -105.80 6.32
CA LYS A 2 -39.27 -104.62 5.59
C LYS A 2 -39.28 -103.44 6.53
N ILE A 3 -38.16 -102.78 6.70
CA ILE A 3 -38.01 -101.56 7.50
C ILE A 3 -38.04 -100.39 6.53
N PHE A 4 -39.01 -99.48 6.66
CA PHE A 4 -39.09 -98.23 5.92
C PHE A 4 -38.29 -97.18 6.66
N LEU A 5 -37.34 -96.55 5.91
CA LEU A 5 -36.58 -95.42 6.39
C LEU A 5 -37.20 -94.15 5.84
N TRP A 6 -37.70 -93.26 6.72
CA TRP A 6 -38.19 -91.92 6.36
C TRP A 6 -37.05 -90.95 6.37
N LEU A 7 -36.78 -90.32 5.22
CA LEU A 7 -35.81 -89.19 5.05
C LEU A 7 -36.56 -87.88 5.19
N ALA A 8 -36.33 -87.13 6.26
CA ALA A 8 -36.86 -85.77 6.44
C ALA A 8 -35.93 -84.75 5.77
N VAL A 9 -36.43 -84.17 4.71
CA VAL A 9 -35.73 -83.03 4.05
C VAL A 9 -36.07 -81.76 4.77
N PHE A 10 -35.08 -81.17 5.50
CA PHE A 10 -35.17 -79.83 6.07
C PHE A 10 -34.87 -78.77 4.97
N LEU A 11 -35.92 -78.04 4.56
CA LEU A 11 -35.79 -76.87 3.62
C LEU A 11 -35.38 -75.63 4.43
N CYS A 12 -34.08 -75.30 4.47
CA CYS A 12 -33.61 -74.03 5.01
C CYS A 12 -33.94 -72.94 4.01
N LEU A 13 -35.01 -72.16 4.25
CA LEU A 13 -35.24 -70.87 3.62
C LEU A 13 -34.22 -69.85 4.14
N GLY A 14 -33.11 -69.70 3.47
CA GLY A 14 -32.17 -68.60 3.66
C GLY A 14 -32.79 -67.30 3.19
N SER A 15 -33.27 -66.47 4.13
CA SER A 15 -33.62 -65.10 3.85
C SER A 15 -32.34 -64.31 3.46
N ALA A 16 -32.08 -64.22 2.17
CA ALA A 16 -31.06 -63.27 1.64
C ALA A 16 -31.53 -61.83 1.96
N HIS A 17 -31.04 -61.27 3.05
CA HIS A 17 -31.09 -59.83 3.27
C HIS A 17 -30.18 -59.26 2.25
N SER A 18 -30.73 -58.74 1.13
CA SER A 18 -30.05 -57.85 0.19
C SER A 18 -29.77 -56.54 0.94
N CYS A 19 -28.56 -56.39 1.47
CA CYS A 19 -28.07 -55.04 1.81
C CYS A 19 -28.08 -54.24 0.53
N LYS A 20 -29.09 -53.39 0.34
CA LYS A 20 -29.00 -52.31 -0.62
C LYS A 20 -27.80 -51.48 -0.19
N LYS A 21 -26.69 -51.60 -0.93
CA LYS A 21 -25.60 -50.59 -0.85
C LYS A 21 -26.25 -49.27 -1.16
N GLU A 22 -26.50 -48.44 -0.13
CA GLU A 22 -26.83 -47.04 -0.38
C GLU A 22 -25.72 -46.47 -1.21
N ASN A 23 -26.10 -45.89 -2.32
CA ASN A 23 -25.16 -45.23 -3.23
C ASN A 23 -24.80 -43.87 -2.59
N ILE A 24 -23.89 -43.92 -1.60
CA ILE A 24 -23.46 -42.74 -0.84
C ILE A 24 -22.76 -41.81 -1.84
N GLN A 25 -23.41 -40.69 -2.10
CA GLN A 25 -22.82 -39.64 -2.97
C GLN A 25 -21.73 -38.91 -2.19
N PRO A 26 -20.52 -38.75 -2.77
CA PRO A 26 -19.45 -38.03 -2.10
C PRO A 26 -19.85 -36.57 -1.85
N LEU A 27 -19.32 -35.96 -0.78
CA LEU A 27 -19.50 -34.54 -0.48
C LEU A 27 -18.66 -33.71 -1.44
N LEU A 28 -19.28 -33.17 -2.50
CA LEU A 28 -18.64 -32.32 -3.49
C LEU A 28 -19.25 -30.92 -3.46
N LEU A 29 -18.45 -29.92 -3.75
CA LEU A 29 -18.92 -28.56 -3.91
C LEU A 29 -19.62 -28.40 -5.27
N VAL A 30 -20.84 -27.88 -5.26
CA VAL A 30 -21.65 -27.60 -6.46
C VAL A 30 -21.49 -26.15 -6.88
N SER A 31 -21.60 -25.22 -5.93
CA SER A 31 -21.41 -23.79 -6.17
C SER A 31 -20.93 -23.07 -4.92
N VAL A 32 -20.25 -21.94 -5.15
CA VAL A 32 -19.89 -20.97 -4.12
C VAL A 32 -20.29 -19.59 -4.63
N GLU A 33 -21.21 -18.93 -3.98
CA GLU A 33 -21.88 -17.74 -4.48
C GLU A 33 -21.93 -16.62 -3.43
N ALA A 34 -21.83 -15.38 -3.88
CA ALA A 34 -22.15 -14.18 -3.11
C ALA A 34 -23.24 -13.39 -3.85
N SER A 35 -24.38 -13.10 -3.19
CA SER A 35 -25.54 -12.44 -3.81
C SER A 35 -26.03 -13.13 -5.09
N GLY A 36 -25.94 -14.46 -5.18
CA GLY A 36 -26.38 -15.25 -6.35
C GLY A 36 -25.42 -15.21 -7.54
N VAL A 37 -24.22 -14.68 -7.37
CA VAL A 37 -23.17 -14.67 -8.41
C VAL A 37 -22.03 -15.58 -7.96
N ASP A 38 -21.59 -16.45 -8.87
CA ASP A 38 -20.50 -17.41 -8.63
C ASP A 38 -19.17 -16.68 -8.34
N LEU A 39 -18.51 -17.01 -7.25
CA LEU A 39 -17.21 -16.44 -6.88
C LEU A 39 -16.08 -16.84 -7.84
N ASN A 40 -16.24 -17.88 -8.65
CA ASN A 40 -15.29 -18.21 -9.73
C ASN A 40 -15.24 -17.13 -10.82
N ASN A 41 -16.23 -16.24 -10.87
CA ASN A 41 -16.17 -15.06 -11.73
C ASN A 41 -15.25 -13.99 -11.14
N THR A 42 -14.02 -13.89 -11.62
CA THR A 42 -12.98 -12.96 -11.13
C THR A 42 -13.35 -11.48 -11.26
N ALA A 43 -14.34 -11.15 -12.07
CA ALA A 43 -14.85 -9.77 -12.20
C ALA A 43 -15.78 -9.36 -11.05
N ILE A 44 -16.28 -10.32 -10.27
CA ILE A 44 -17.20 -10.01 -9.16
C ILE A 44 -16.48 -9.22 -8.05
N ARG A 45 -17.21 -8.28 -7.47
CA ARG A 45 -16.85 -7.58 -6.25
C ARG A 45 -17.93 -7.89 -5.20
N VAL A 46 -17.52 -8.48 -4.08
CA VAL A 46 -18.43 -8.90 -3.00
C VAL A 46 -18.67 -7.73 -2.06
N ALA A 47 -19.94 -7.41 -1.79
CA ALA A 47 -20.23 -6.36 -0.79
C ALA A 47 -19.74 -6.80 0.60
N VAL A 48 -19.22 -5.87 1.38
CA VAL A 48 -18.48 -6.14 2.63
C VAL A 48 -19.25 -6.90 3.71
N SER A 49 -20.59 -6.89 3.66
CA SER A 49 -21.49 -7.56 4.61
C SER A 49 -22.17 -8.80 4.03
N THR A 50 -21.92 -9.15 2.76
CA THR A 50 -22.64 -10.21 2.06
C THR A 50 -22.24 -11.59 2.56
N PRO A 51 -23.20 -12.46 2.94
CA PRO A 51 -22.92 -13.87 3.19
C PRO A 51 -22.51 -14.57 1.89
N ILE A 52 -21.53 -15.45 2.00
CA ILE A 52 -21.16 -16.40 0.96
C ILE A 52 -21.94 -17.68 1.19
N LYS A 53 -22.51 -18.24 0.14
CA LYS A 53 -23.29 -19.47 0.17
C LYS A 53 -22.55 -20.56 -0.59
N ALA A 54 -22.17 -21.63 0.09
CA ALA A 54 -21.64 -22.84 -0.53
C ALA A 54 -22.72 -23.90 -0.60
N THR A 55 -22.90 -24.54 -1.76
CA THR A 55 -23.88 -25.63 -1.99
C THR A 55 -23.13 -26.90 -2.32
N PHE A 56 -23.53 -28.02 -1.69
CA PHE A 56 -22.89 -29.31 -1.82
C PHE A 56 -23.83 -30.35 -2.42
N THR A 57 -23.29 -31.48 -2.88
CA THR A 57 -24.04 -32.60 -3.47
C THR A 57 -24.87 -33.38 -2.45
N THR A 58 -24.46 -33.38 -1.17
CA THR A 58 -25.12 -34.11 -0.08
C THR A 58 -25.15 -33.26 1.20
N SER A 59 -25.92 -33.69 2.19
CA SER A 59 -26.10 -32.99 3.46
C SER A 59 -24.80 -32.92 4.25
N ILE A 60 -24.53 -31.75 4.80
CA ILE A 60 -23.37 -31.46 5.65
C ILE A 60 -23.68 -31.91 7.09
N ASP A 61 -22.72 -32.54 7.76
CA ASP A 61 -22.77 -32.77 9.20
C ASP A 61 -22.52 -31.43 9.95
N PRO A 62 -23.53 -30.91 10.68
CA PRO A 62 -23.34 -29.66 11.41
C PRO A 62 -22.23 -29.72 12.45
N LEU A 63 -21.90 -30.89 13.00
CA LEU A 63 -20.83 -31.05 14.00
C LEU A 63 -19.44 -30.95 13.39
N SER A 64 -19.31 -31.12 12.08
CA SER A 64 -18.05 -30.95 11.35
C SER A 64 -17.76 -29.48 10.97
N VAL A 65 -18.73 -28.58 11.16
CA VAL A 65 -18.59 -27.16 10.78
C VAL A 65 -17.96 -26.36 11.92
N SER A 66 -16.76 -25.88 11.68
CA SER A 66 -15.94 -25.20 12.68
C SER A 66 -15.01 -24.15 12.02
N ALA A 67 -14.28 -23.40 12.83
CA ALA A 67 -13.26 -22.48 12.36
C ALA A 67 -12.03 -23.18 11.72
N THR A 68 -11.90 -24.50 11.84
CA THR A 68 -10.84 -25.28 11.18
C THR A 68 -11.32 -25.91 9.88
N SER A 69 -12.62 -26.16 9.73
CA SER A 69 -13.19 -26.69 8.49
C SER A 69 -13.54 -25.62 7.47
N VAL A 70 -13.81 -24.37 7.92
CA VAL A 70 -14.13 -23.23 7.05
C VAL A 70 -13.39 -22.00 7.56
N LEU A 71 -12.43 -21.54 6.76
CA LEU A 71 -11.54 -20.43 7.10
C LEU A 71 -11.68 -19.33 6.07
N MET A 72 -11.52 -18.10 6.52
CA MET A 72 -11.36 -16.95 5.65
C MET A 72 -10.18 -16.14 6.16
N THR A 73 -9.26 -15.78 5.27
CA THR A 73 -8.10 -14.94 5.57
C THR A 73 -8.12 -13.69 4.73
N ARG A 74 -7.64 -12.61 5.29
CA ARG A 74 -7.44 -11.36 4.60
C ARG A 74 -6.02 -11.36 4.01
N ASP A 75 -5.88 -11.13 2.70
CA ASP A 75 -4.64 -11.43 1.99
C ASP A 75 -3.49 -10.47 2.34
N TYR A 76 -3.79 -9.18 2.59
CA TYR A 76 -2.73 -8.18 2.78
C TYR A 76 -1.97 -8.29 4.12
N ASP A 77 -2.54 -8.93 5.13
CA ASP A 77 -1.93 -9.12 6.46
C ASP A 77 -2.10 -10.54 7.02
N HIS A 78 -2.68 -11.44 6.22
CA HIS A 78 -2.97 -12.83 6.57
C HIS A 78 -3.83 -13.01 7.82
N ALA A 79 -4.54 -11.95 8.25
CA ALA A 79 -5.38 -12.01 9.42
C ALA A 79 -6.59 -12.92 9.18
N ALA A 80 -6.88 -13.77 10.16
CA ALA A 80 -8.07 -14.60 10.14
C ALA A 80 -9.34 -13.76 10.33
N VAL A 81 -10.39 -14.05 9.55
CA VAL A 81 -11.70 -13.42 9.65
C VAL A 81 -12.61 -14.31 10.50
N SER A 82 -13.20 -13.75 11.56
CA SER A 82 -14.22 -14.45 12.35
C SER A 82 -15.48 -14.65 11.53
N LEU A 83 -15.99 -15.88 11.48
CA LEU A 83 -17.14 -16.28 10.67
C LEU A 83 -18.31 -16.76 11.53
N VAL A 84 -19.53 -16.44 11.09
CA VAL A 84 -20.77 -17.06 11.52
C VAL A 84 -21.17 -18.08 10.46
N LEU A 85 -21.17 -19.35 10.83
CA LEU A 85 -21.43 -20.50 9.94
C LEU A 85 -22.80 -21.10 10.25
N ILE A 86 -23.64 -21.24 9.23
CA ILE A 86 -25.00 -21.80 9.38
C ILE A 86 -25.20 -22.88 8.32
N VAL A 87 -25.53 -24.09 8.77
CA VAL A 87 -25.82 -25.23 7.89
C VAL A 87 -27.33 -25.42 7.74
N SER A 88 -27.75 -25.66 6.50
CA SER A 88 -29.12 -26.04 6.16
C SER A 88 -29.11 -27.12 5.07
N GLY A 89 -29.14 -28.42 5.49
CA GLY A 89 -29.04 -29.56 4.58
C GLY A 89 -27.76 -29.53 3.75
N THR A 90 -27.87 -29.34 2.47
CA THR A 90 -26.74 -29.27 1.52
C THR A 90 -26.10 -27.86 1.40
N GLN A 91 -26.60 -26.89 2.15
CA GLN A 91 -26.13 -25.50 2.05
C GLN A 91 -25.38 -25.08 3.32
N LEU A 92 -24.28 -24.35 3.11
CA LEU A 92 -23.50 -23.67 4.15
C LEU A 92 -23.50 -22.17 3.87
N SER A 93 -24.06 -21.40 4.80
CA SER A 93 -23.95 -19.94 4.81
C SER A 93 -22.73 -19.53 5.61
N ILE A 94 -21.86 -18.75 5.00
CA ILE A 94 -20.59 -18.27 5.54
C ILE A 94 -20.69 -16.75 5.62
N LYS A 95 -20.89 -16.21 6.82
CA LYS A 95 -21.05 -14.76 7.02
C LYS A 95 -19.90 -14.23 7.88
N PRO A 96 -19.20 -13.16 7.44
CA PRO A 96 -18.28 -12.46 8.33
C PRO A 96 -19.00 -11.94 9.58
N ALA A 97 -18.40 -12.13 10.75
CA ALA A 97 -18.96 -11.66 12.03
C ALA A 97 -18.98 -10.12 12.12
N VAL A 98 -18.03 -9.47 11.43
CA VAL A 98 -17.98 -8.01 11.21
C VAL A 98 -17.82 -7.75 9.72
N ASN A 99 -18.18 -6.56 9.25
CA ASN A 99 -18.00 -6.22 7.84
C ASN A 99 -16.54 -6.39 7.41
N LEU A 100 -16.36 -6.95 6.21
CA LEU A 100 -15.06 -7.03 5.56
C LEU A 100 -14.53 -5.63 5.23
N VAL A 101 -13.22 -5.48 5.07
CA VAL A 101 -12.60 -4.23 4.62
C VAL A 101 -12.95 -3.99 3.15
N SER A 102 -13.33 -2.77 2.81
CA SER A 102 -13.63 -2.36 1.43
C SER A 102 -12.40 -2.48 0.53
N GLY A 103 -12.60 -2.92 -0.72
CA GLY A 103 -11.56 -3.00 -1.73
C GLY A 103 -10.44 -4.02 -1.45
N ALA A 104 -10.55 -4.80 -0.38
CA ALA A 104 -9.54 -5.78 0.03
C ALA A 104 -9.78 -7.16 -0.62
N VAL A 105 -8.72 -7.96 -0.67
CA VAL A 105 -8.76 -9.34 -1.17
C VAL A 105 -8.82 -10.30 0.02
N TYR A 106 -9.62 -11.35 -0.13
CA TYR A 106 -9.82 -12.41 0.86
C TYR A 106 -9.72 -13.77 0.20
N THR A 107 -9.21 -14.74 0.93
CA THR A 107 -9.20 -16.15 0.53
C THR A 107 -10.13 -16.96 1.45
N LEU A 108 -11.17 -17.57 0.86
CA LEU A 108 -12.04 -18.55 1.54
C LEU A 108 -11.49 -19.95 1.30
N THR A 109 -11.28 -20.70 2.38
CA THR A 109 -10.80 -22.08 2.34
C THR A 109 -11.79 -23.01 3.04
N ILE A 110 -12.13 -24.15 2.41
CA ILE A 110 -12.90 -25.24 3.01
C ILE A 110 -12.00 -26.48 3.01
N THR A 111 -11.82 -27.08 4.19
CA THR A 111 -10.86 -28.18 4.41
C THR A 111 -11.55 -29.55 4.47
N PRO A 112 -10.81 -30.67 4.43
CA PRO A 112 -11.35 -32.00 4.60
C PRO A 112 -11.92 -32.31 6.00
N GLU A 113 -11.81 -31.40 6.96
CA GLU A 113 -12.48 -31.51 8.25
C GLU A 113 -13.99 -31.33 8.14
N LEU A 114 -14.49 -30.68 7.07
CA LEU A 114 -15.90 -30.65 6.73
C LEU A 114 -16.34 -32.03 6.24
N LYS A 115 -17.44 -32.57 6.79
CA LYS A 115 -17.93 -33.92 6.49
C LYS A 115 -19.40 -33.90 6.09
N SER A 116 -19.79 -34.93 5.34
CA SER A 116 -21.21 -35.25 5.12
C SER A 116 -21.85 -35.84 6.38
N THR A 117 -23.16 -35.90 6.42
CA THR A 117 -23.91 -36.61 7.46
C THR A 117 -23.61 -38.13 7.50
N HIS A 118 -22.97 -38.67 6.47
CA HIS A 118 -22.49 -40.08 6.42
C HIS A 118 -21.03 -40.22 6.87
N GLY A 119 -20.36 -39.11 7.24
CA GLY A 119 -18.98 -39.10 7.69
C GLY A 119 -17.92 -38.98 6.58
N ASP A 120 -18.35 -38.84 5.31
CA ASP A 120 -17.41 -38.66 4.19
C ASP A 120 -16.76 -37.27 4.27
N PRO A 121 -15.40 -37.16 4.25
CA PRO A 121 -14.73 -35.91 4.28
C PRO A 121 -14.90 -35.16 2.95
N PHE A 122 -14.97 -33.83 3.02
CA PHE A 122 -14.88 -32.99 1.86
C PHE A 122 -13.45 -33.03 1.28
N GLY A 123 -13.27 -32.71 -0.01
CA GLY A 123 -11.95 -32.41 -0.55
C GLY A 123 -11.42 -31.10 0.03
N SER A 124 -10.41 -30.53 -0.57
CA SER A 124 -9.98 -29.14 -0.26
C SER A 124 -10.48 -28.18 -1.34
N PHE A 125 -10.86 -26.98 -0.91
CA PHE A 125 -11.26 -25.90 -1.82
C PHE A 125 -10.72 -24.58 -1.29
N ALA A 126 -10.18 -23.73 -2.18
CA ALA A 126 -9.79 -22.39 -1.84
C ALA A 126 -10.13 -21.44 -3.01
N ILE A 127 -10.65 -20.26 -2.69
CA ILE A 127 -10.99 -19.25 -3.66
C ILE A 127 -10.71 -17.86 -3.14
N GLY A 128 -10.02 -17.03 -3.97
CA GLY A 128 -9.82 -15.62 -3.72
C GLY A 128 -10.98 -14.78 -4.25
N PHE A 129 -11.37 -13.74 -3.51
CA PHE A 129 -12.34 -12.74 -3.98
C PHE A 129 -11.98 -11.35 -3.46
N LYS A 130 -12.43 -10.30 -4.20
CA LYS A 130 -12.23 -8.90 -3.81
C LYS A 130 -13.56 -8.30 -3.34
N THR A 131 -13.52 -7.46 -2.29
CA THR A 131 -14.68 -6.70 -1.83
C THR A 131 -14.95 -5.47 -2.68
N THR A 132 -16.19 -4.95 -2.60
CA THR A 132 -16.55 -3.65 -3.21
C THR A 132 -15.87 -2.49 -2.48
N GLY A 133 -15.76 -1.35 -3.18
CA GLY A 133 -15.22 -0.10 -2.63
C GLY A 133 -13.72 0.06 -2.84
N VAL A 134 -13.21 1.16 -2.30
CA VAL A 134 -11.78 1.53 -2.35
C VAL A 134 -11.10 1.03 -1.08
N PHE A 135 -9.91 0.47 -1.24
CA PHE A 135 -9.10 0.06 -0.10
C PHE A 135 -8.46 1.27 0.57
N VAL A 136 -8.75 1.44 1.86
CA VAL A 136 -8.07 2.42 2.71
C VAL A 136 -7.37 1.66 3.83
N PRO A 137 -6.04 1.68 3.87
CA PRO A 137 -5.28 1.07 4.96
C PRO A 137 -5.67 1.69 6.32
N PRO A 138 -5.69 0.91 7.41
CA PRO A 138 -5.90 1.46 8.75
C PRO A 138 -4.74 2.37 9.18
N ASN A 139 -4.99 3.18 10.23
CA ASN A 139 -4.02 4.09 10.82
C ASN A 139 -3.64 5.29 9.93
N GLN A 140 -4.54 5.71 9.04
CA GLN A 140 -4.44 6.98 8.36
C GLN A 140 -4.61 8.12 9.37
N VAL A 141 -3.70 9.07 9.39
CA VAL A 141 -3.65 10.18 10.35
C VAL A 141 -3.88 11.54 9.70
N ALA A 142 -3.73 11.63 8.38
CA ALA A 142 -4.07 12.81 7.60
C ALA A 142 -4.44 12.44 6.16
N TYR A 143 -5.35 13.23 5.55
CA TYR A 143 -5.80 13.03 4.18
C TYR A 143 -6.35 14.29 3.54
N TRP A 144 -5.72 14.76 2.48
CA TRP A 144 -6.18 15.88 1.65
C TRP A 144 -6.62 15.37 0.29
N ASN A 145 -7.92 15.51 0.00
CA ASN A 145 -8.54 15.12 -1.28
C ASN A 145 -8.88 16.32 -2.18
N PHE A 146 -8.61 17.53 -1.72
CA PHE A 146 -8.82 18.80 -2.43
C PHE A 146 -10.26 19.08 -2.89
N GLU A 147 -11.26 18.45 -2.28
CA GLU A 147 -12.68 18.67 -2.60
C GLU A 147 -13.23 19.94 -1.95
N SER A 148 -12.63 20.44 -0.89
CA SER A 148 -12.96 21.69 -0.20
C SER A 148 -12.08 22.86 -0.65
N THR A 149 -12.49 24.09 -0.31
CA THR A 149 -11.75 25.32 -0.56
C THR A 149 -11.92 26.27 0.63
N PRO A 150 -10.86 26.54 1.43
CA PRO A 150 -9.53 25.94 1.36
C PRO A 150 -9.54 24.42 1.50
N PRO A 151 -8.50 23.69 1.07
CA PRO A 151 -8.44 22.25 1.25
C PRO A 151 -8.35 21.91 2.73
N ASP A 152 -9.11 20.91 3.17
CA ASP A 152 -9.12 20.42 4.54
C ASP A 152 -8.49 19.03 4.66
N ASP A 153 -8.01 18.70 5.85
CA ASP A 153 -7.62 17.36 6.24
C ASP A 153 -8.88 16.57 6.67
N VAL A 154 -9.34 15.70 5.79
CA VAL A 154 -10.60 14.93 5.95
C VAL A 154 -10.58 13.99 7.16
N VAL A 155 -9.39 13.64 7.67
CA VAL A 155 -9.22 12.63 8.75
C VAL A 155 -8.74 13.26 10.04
N GLY A 156 -7.82 14.21 9.94
CA GLY A 156 -7.15 14.82 11.07
C GLY A 156 -7.57 16.27 11.32
N THR A 157 -6.60 17.09 11.65
CA THR A 157 -6.79 18.51 12.00
C THR A 157 -5.71 19.41 11.38
N TYR A 158 -5.07 18.93 10.31
CA TYR A 158 -4.00 19.67 9.64
C TYR A 158 -4.56 20.52 8.50
N ASP A 159 -5.44 21.45 8.86
CA ASP A 159 -6.09 22.34 7.91
C ASP A 159 -5.24 23.58 7.68
N PRO A 160 -4.98 23.99 6.41
CA PRO A 160 -4.36 25.26 6.14
C PRO A 160 -5.33 26.41 6.45
N THR A 161 -4.80 27.53 6.94
CA THR A 161 -5.60 28.77 6.98
C THR A 161 -5.75 29.34 5.55
N SER A 162 -6.71 30.25 5.36
CA SER A 162 -6.90 30.87 4.03
C SER A 162 -5.66 31.62 3.53
N THR A 163 -4.82 32.13 4.44
CA THR A 163 -3.55 32.81 4.11
C THR A 163 -2.42 31.85 3.80
N ASP A 164 -2.57 30.58 4.12
CA ASP A 164 -1.59 29.52 3.89
C ASP A 164 -1.84 28.75 2.58
N VAL A 165 -2.88 29.13 1.84
CA VAL A 165 -3.20 28.63 0.50
C VAL A 165 -2.90 29.77 -0.49
N VAL A 166 -1.82 29.65 -1.26
CA VAL A 166 -1.33 30.69 -2.16
C VAL A 166 -1.46 30.24 -3.60
N ASP A 167 -2.14 31.03 -4.42
CA ASP A 167 -2.26 30.87 -5.88
C ASP A 167 -2.62 29.44 -6.35
N ILE A 168 -3.49 28.77 -5.60
CA ILE A 168 -3.99 27.43 -5.94
C ILE A 168 -5.23 27.55 -6.81
N ALA A 169 -5.18 26.93 -7.99
CA ALA A 169 -6.35 26.62 -8.81
C ALA A 169 -6.77 25.14 -8.61
N TYR A 170 -7.91 24.78 -9.18
CA TYR A 170 -8.38 23.41 -9.12
C TYR A 170 -8.72 22.91 -10.54
N ALA A 171 -8.41 21.64 -10.79
CA ALA A 171 -8.69 20.96 -12.05
C ALA A 171 -9.38 19.62 -11.79
N ILE A 172 -9.94 19.00 -12.82
CA ILE A 172 -10.43 17.61 -12.74
C ILE A 172 -9.22 16.72 -12.42
N SER A 173 -9.43 15.81 -11.48
CA SER A 173 -8.40 14.87 -11.04
C SER A 173 -8.12 13.76 -12.07
N LYS A 174 -7.87 12.56 -11.64
CA LYS A 174 -7.43 11.42 -12.47
C LYS A 174 -8.44 11.02 -13.55
N ASN A 175 -9.71 11.17 -13.23
CA ASN A 175 -10.84 10.93 -14.14
C ASN A 175 -12.08 11.71 -13.66
N ASP A 176 -13.15 11.75 -14.42
CA ASP A 176 -14.37 12.53 -14.14
C ASP A 176 -15.06 12.15 -12.80
N SER A 177 -14.78 10.97 -12.26
CA SER A 177 -15.34 10.50 -10.99
C SER A 177 -14.39 10.70 -9.79
N SER A 178 -13.17 11.14 -10.03
CA SER A 178 -12.13 11.32 -9.00
C SER A 178 -12.14 12.71 -8.35
N GLY A 179 -13.15 13.54 -8.64
CA GLY A 179 -13.25 14.88 -8.05
C GLY A 179 -12.22 15.88 -8.59
N ARG A 180 -11.68 16.70 -7.67
CA ARG A 180 -10.75 17.79 -8.01
C ARG A 180 -9.36 17.49 -7.52
N ALA A 181 -8.37 18.08 -8.20
CA ALA A 181 -6.97 18.14 -7.81
C ALA A 181 -6.53 19.58 -7.62
N ALA A 182 -5.61 19.83 -6.71
CA ALA A 182 -4.96 21.13 -6.56
C ALA A 182 -3.96 21.36 -7.70
N SER A 183 -4.02 22.54 -8.33
CA SER A 183 -3.17 22.94 -9.46
C SER A 183 -2.17 23.99 -9.02
N PHE A 184 -0.89 23.69 -9.26
CA PHE A 184 0.27 24.48 -8.90
C PHE A 184 0.90 25.09 -10.15
N ASN A 185 1.26 26.39 -10.08
CA ASN A 185 1.69 27.20 -11.22
C ASN A 185 3.19 27.18 -11.51
N GLY A 186 4.00 26.53 -10.68
CA GLY A 186 5.46 26.46 -10.85
C GLY A 186 6.25 27.69 -10.43
N THR A 187 5.61 28.69 -9.79
CA THR A 187 6.28 29.94 -9.39
C THR A 187 5.93 30.43 -7.99
N THR A 188 4.64 30.37 -7.61
CA THR A 188 4.13 30.95 -6.36
C THR A 188 3.16 30.04 -5.63
N SER A 189 2.60 29.03 -6.31
CA SER A 189 1.59 28.15 -5.72
C SER A 189 2.17 27.33 -4.56
N LEU A 190 1.47 27.40 -3.42
CA LEU A 190 1.86 26.71 -2.20
C LEU A 190 0.66 26.50 -1.28
N ILE A 191 0.63 25.37 -0.58
CA ILE A 191 -0.24 25.12 0.58
C ILE A 191 0.67 24.75 1.74
N GLN A 192 0.50 25.40 2.91
CA GLN A 192 1.28 25.05 4.09
C GLN A 192 0.39 24.85 5.32
N MET A 193 0.77 23.92 6.18
CA MET A 193 0.08 23.57 7.43
C MET A 193 1.06 23.55 8.58
N ALA A 194 0.63 24.08 9.73
CA ALA A 194 1.43 24.04 10.97
C ALA A 194 1.51 22.61 11.54
N ASN A 195 2.50 22.37 12.40
CA ASN A 195 2.69 21.13 13.14
C ASN A 195 2.91 19.87 12.26
N GLY A 196 3.42 20.03 11.04
CA GLY A 196 3.69 18.90 10.14
C GLY A 196 4.64 17.86 10.72
N SER A 197 5.55 18.27 11.63
CA SER A 197 6.45 17.36 12.34
C SER A 197 5.73 16.31 13.17
N ALA A 198 4.53 16.62 13.67
CA ALA A 198 3.73 15.67 14.45
C ALA A 198 3.21 14.48 13.63
N LEU A 199 3.20 14.59 12.30
CA LEU A 199 2.81 13.53 11.36
C LEU A 199 3.91 12.48 11.18
N LEU A 200 5.18 12.85 11.36
CA LEU A 200 6.32 11.95 11.24
C LEU A 200 6.54 11.21 12.56
N LYS A 201 5.98 10.02 12.66
CA LYS A 201 6.22 9.08 13.77
C LYS A 201 7.45 8.22 13.48
N PRO A 202 7.94 7.40 14.44
CA PRO A 202 9.02 6.44 14.17
C PRO A 202 8.75 5.54 12.97
N GLU A 203 7.48 5.16 12.76
CA GLU A 203 7.00 4.49 11.54
C GLU A 203 6.01 5.38 10.82
N PHE A 204 6.09 5.46 9.52
CA PHE A 204 5.10 6.20 8.73
C PHE A 204 5.05 5.74 7.27
N THR A 205 3.97 6.11 6.63
CA THR A 205 3.82 6.09 5.17
C THR A 205 3.28 7.42 4.71
N ILE A 206 3.87 7.98 3.67
CA ILE A 206 3.32 9.09 2.91
C ILE A 206 3.02 8.62 1.49
N SER A 207 1.82 8.94 1.01
CA SER A 207 1.38 8.60 -0.35
C SER A 207 0.61 9.77 -0.95
N PHE A 208 0.84 10.04 -2.22
CA PHE A 208 0.13 11.09 -2.95
C PHE A 208 0.06 10.78 -4.43
N TRP A 209 -0.93 11.35 -5.10
CA TRP A 209 -1.02 11.37 -6.55
C TRP A 209 -0.50 12.71 -7.06
N MET A 210 0.33 12.67 -8.09
CA MET A 210 0.84 13.85 -8.76
C MET A 210 0.79 13.69 -10.27
N LYS A 211 0.67 14.83 -10.96
CA LYS A 211 0.85 14.95 -12.40
C LYS A 211 1.74 16.12 -12.66
N LEU A 212 3.03 15.86 -12.92
CA LEU A 212 4.00 16.90 -13.29
C LEU A 212 3.65 17.50 -14.65
N ASN A 213 3.99 18.76 -14.82
CA ASN A 213 3.89 19.44 -16.12
C ASN A 213 5.21 20.17 -16.40
N SER A 214 6.02 19.64 -17.31
CA SER A 214 7.29 20.24 -17.69
C SER A 214 7.18 21.36 -18.74
N VAL A 215 5.99 21.56 -19.32
CA VAL A 215 5.80 22.53 -20.40
C VAL A 215 5.94 23.96 -19.88
N GLY A 216 6.96 24.66 -20.36
CA GLY A 216 7.25 26.03 -19.93
C GLY A 216 7.81 26.16 -18.50
N HIS A 217 8.15 25.04 -17.84
CA HIS A 217 8.72 25.06 -16.50
C HIS A 217 10.22 25.33 -16.55
N VAL A 218 10.55 26.59 -16.78
CA VAL A 218 11.93 27.11 -16.96
C VAL A 218 12.21 28.29 -16.03
N ASP A 219 13.49 28.51 -15.73
CA ASP A 219 13.96 29.70 -15.04
C ASP A 219 14.00 30.91 -15.98
N SER A 220 14.38 32.09 -15.46
CA SER A 220 14.52 33.34 -16.24
C SER A 220 15.57 33.25 -17.35
N ASN A 221 16.46 32.27 -17.33
CA ASN A 221 17.47 32.02 -18.35
C ASN A 221 17.05 30.98 -19.38
N GLY A 222 15.85 30.37 -19.22
CA GLY A 222 15.33 29.32 -20.09
C GLY A 222 15.82 27.91 -19.74
N ASN A 223 16.48 27.69 -18.61
CA ASN A 223 16.86 26.36 -18.16
C ASN A 223 15.68 25.66 -17.51
N LEU A 224 15.58 24.34 -17.71
CA LEU A 224 14.55 23.52 -17.05
C LEU A 224 14.67 23.60 -15.53
N LYS A 225 13.54 23.74 -14.85
CA LYS A 225 13.44 23.73 -13.39
C LYS A 225 13.12 22.31 -12.90
N GLY A 226 13.68 21.92 -11.76
CA GLY A 226 13.21 20.77 -10.98
C GLY A 226 11.89 21.07 -10.28
N SER A 227 11.35 20.11 -9.55
CA SER A 227 10.08 20.26 -8.85
C SER A 227 10.19 19.78 -7.42
N PHE A 228 10.12 20.68 -6.45
CA PHE A 228 9.87 20.37 -5.06
C PHE A 228 8.37 20.18 -4.86
N VAL A 229 7.93 18.93 -4.68
CA VAL A 229 6.51 18.58 -4.66
C VAL A 229 5.90 18.76 -3.28
N LEU A 230 6.63 18.33 -2.24
CA LEU A 230 6.23 18.48 -0.85
C LEU A 230 7.44 18.51 0.09
N GLY A 231 7.26 19.08 1.28
CA GLY A 231 8.27 19.09 2.32
C GLY A 231 7.69 19.20 3.72
N ILE A 232 8.41 18.66 4.69
CA ILE A 232 8.16 18.81 6.12
C ILE A 232 9.49 19.12 6.79
N GLY A 233 9.57 20.26 7.51
CA GLY A 233 10.73 20.55 8.33
C GLY A 233 11.98 21.03 7.61
N ASN A 234 11.83 21.55 6.42
CA ASN A 234 12.93 22.12 5.67
C ASN A 234 14.05 21.11 5.33
N THR A 235 15.31 21.51 5.21
CA THR A 235 16.46 20.69 4.80
C THR A 235 16.75 19.48 5.71
N HIS A 236 16.30 19.52 6.95
CA HIS A 236 16.53 18.45 7.92
C HIS A 236 15.29 17.59 8.20
N GLY A 237 14.22 17.83 7.47
CA GLY A 237 13.00 17.06 7.53
C GLY A 237 12.86 16.06 6.38
N LEU A 238 11.64 15.90 5.94
CA LEU A 238 11.28 15.09 4.78
C LEU A 238 10.94 16.01 3.61
N GLN A 239 11.44 15.71 2.43
CA GLN A 239 11.02 16.36 1.18
C GLN A 239 10.97 15.35 0.05
N PHE A 240 10.11 15.61 -0.93
CA PHE A 240 10.09 14.89 -2.20
C PHE A 240 10.29 15.87 -3.36
N ASP A 241 11.24 15.54 -4.23
CA ASP A 241 11.56 16.33 -5.41
C ASP A 241 11.93 15.49 -6.62
N VAL A 242 11.81 16.11 -7.80
CA VAL A 242 12.10 15.49 -9.09
C VAL A 242 13.10 16.37 -9.85
N ASP A 243 14.10 15.74 -10.45
CA ASP A 243 15.14 16.37 -11.29
C ASP A 243 14.53 17.04 -12.53
N PRO A 244 15.03 18.19 -12.96
CA PRO A 244 14.51 18.92 -14.14
C PRO A 244 14.55 18.11 -15.43
N ASN A 245 15.46 17.15 -15.56
CA ASN A 245 15.58 16.24 -16.71
C ASN A 245 15.02 14.86 -16.45
N TYR A 246 14.35 14.65 -15.29
CA TYR A 246 13.84 13.33 -14.86
C TYR A 246 14.94 12.28 -14.70
N ALA A 247 16.17 12.69 -14.39
CA ALA A 247 17.26 11.77 -14.12
C ALA A 247 17.00 10.97 -12.84
N TRP A 248 16.33 11.58 -11.87
CA TRP A 248 15.95 10.94 -10.61
C TRP A 248 14.69 11.59 -10.01
N CYS A 249 14.05 10.87 -9.12
CA CYS A 249 13.19 11.40 -8.08
C CYS A 249 13.69 10.91 -6.71
N ARG A 250 13.44 11.69 -5.66
CA ARG A 250 13.96 11.34 -4.34
C ARG A 250 13.06 11.78 -3.21
N PHE A 251 13.15 11.05 -2.11
CA PHE A 251 12.88 11.57 -0.78
C PHE A 251 14.20 11.92 -0.11
N SER A 252 14.35 13.16 0.35
CA SER A 252 15.45 13.55 1.25
C SER A 252 14.93 13.58 2.67
N GLN A 253 15.72 13.08 3.61
CA GLN A 253 15.34 12.98 5.01
C GLN A 253 16.47 13.37 5.94
N GLY A 254 16.14 14.06 7.04
CA GLY A 254 16.98 14.13 8.23
C GLY A 254 16.88 12.81 9.03
N LEU A 255 18.02 12.25 9.40
CA LEU A 255 18.11 11.04 10.21
C LEU A 255 18.84 11.35 11.51
N LEU A 256 18.32 10.84 12.64
CA LEU A 256 19.06 10.73 13.88
C LEU A 256 19.82 9.42 13.90
N LEU A 257 21.14 9.50 14.04
CA LEU A 257 22.01 8.35 14.19
C LEU A 257 22.46 8.25 15.66
N GLY A 258 22.01 7.22 16.36
CA GLY A 258 22.39 6.97 17.76
C GLY A 258 21.92 8.03 18.75
N ASP A 259 22.55 8.07 19.94
CA ASP A 259 22.25 9.03 21.00
C ASP A 259 22.84 10.43 20.77
N SER A 260 23.67 10.57 19.74
CA SER A 260 24.26 11.85 19.34
C SER A 260 23.40 12.49 18.26
N ILE A 261 23.16 13.79 18.42
CA ILE A 261 22.46 14.63 17.44
C ILE A 261 23.37 14.82 16.20
N THR A 262 23.76 13.75 15.57
CA THR A 262 24.49 13.81 14.30
C THR A 262 23.45 13.87 13.20
N LYS A 263 23.19 15.07 12.72
CA LYS A 263 22.26 15.35 11.61
C LYS A 263 22.91 14.91 10.32
N VAL A 264 22.37 13.89 9.70
CA VAL A 264 22.73 13.51 8.33
C VAL A 264 21.50 13.67 7.47
N ALA A 265 21.51 14.68 6.60
CA ALA A 265 20.60 14.67 5.46
C ALA A 265 21.02 13.51 4.56
N ASN A 266 20.12 12.56 4.35
CA ASN A 266 20.41 11.42 3.49
C ASN A 266 19.38 11.38 2.37
N ASP A 267 19.86 11.49 1.15
CA ASP A 267 19.06 11.44 -0.06
C ASP A 267 18.70 9.99 -0.38
N PHE A 268 17.40 9.73 -0.45
CA PHE A 268 16.85 8.46 -0.91
C PHE A 268 16.47 8.63 -2.39
N GLN A 269 17.50 8.60 -3.24
CA GLN A 269 17.36 8.86 -4.67
C GLN A 269 17.05 7.60 -5.45
N PHE A 270 16.06 7.69 -6.32
CA PHE A 270 15.79 6.69 -7.33
C PHE A 270 16.18 7.23 -8.71
N PHE A 271 17.20 6.65 -9.29
CA PHE A 271 17.72 6.99 -10.61
C PHE A 271 17.10 6.07 -11.66
N ALA A 272 16.44 6.64 -12.66
CA ALA A 272 15.82 5.87 -13.72
C ALA A 272 15.91 6.55 -15.09
N ASN A 273 16.85 7.48 -15.29
CA ASN A 273 17.03 8.15 -16.57
C ASN A 273 17.68 7.22 -17.58
N GLY A 274 16.94 6.86 -18.64
CA GLY A 274 17.39 5.91 -19.66
C GLY A 274 17.70 4.53 -19.07
N ALA A 275 17.08 4.21 -17.94
CA ALA A 275 17.41 3.01 -17.21
C ALA A 275 16.90 1.78 -17.95
N THR A 276 17.84 1.08 -18.51
CA THR A 276 17.74 -0.35 -18.72
C THR A 276 18.02 -1.06 -17.39
N LYS A 277 17.70 -2.34 -17.29
CA LYS A 277 18.05 -3.18 -16.13
C LYS A 277 19.50 -2.97 -15.68
N ASP A 278 20.44 -2.83 -16.62
CA ASP A 278 21.86 -2.66 -16.37
C ASP A 278 22.19 -1.28 -15.78
N ASN A 279 21.50 -0.23 -16.20
CA ASN A 279 21.69 1.11 -15.65
C ASN A 279 21.18 1.25 -14.23
N ILE A 280 20.09 0.55 -13.87
CA ILE A 280 19.59 0.49 -12.50
C ILE A 280 20.64 -0.18 -11.59
N GLN A 281 21.24 -1.27 -12.04
CA GLN A 281 22.30 -1.95 -11.31
C GLN A 281 23.54 -1.06 -11.16
N THR A 282 23.94 -0.35 -12.22
CA THR A 282 25.08 0.61 -12.18
C THR A 282 24.83 1.74 -11.19
N ASN A 283 23.59 2.20 -11.06
CA ASN A 283 23.22 3.22 -10.05
C ASN A 283 23.27 2.65 -8.63
N ALA A 284 22.86 1.39 -8.42
CA ALA A 284 23.02 0.71 -7.14
C ALA A 284 24.51 0.58 -6.77
N ASP A 285 25.38 0.20 -7.71
CA ASP A 285 26.82 0.12 -7.54
C ASP A 285 27.43 1.52 -7.26
N SER A 286 26.93 2.56 -7.91
CA SER A 286 27.35 3.93 -7.64
C SER A 286 26.94 4.40 -6.24
N LEU A 287 25.76 4.04 -5.77
CA LEU A 287 25.30 4.33 -4.41
C LEU A 287 26.17 3.58 -3.38
N ALA A 288 26.49 2.31 -3.66
CA ALA A 288 27.40 1.52 -2.86
C ALA A 288 28.80 2.17 -2.78
N ALA A 289 29.32 2.68 -3.90
CA ALA A 289 30.59 3.41 -3.94
C ALA A 289 30.59 4.71 -3.13
N HIS A 290 29.41 5.30 -2.88
CA HIS A 290 29.23 6.46 -2.01
C HIS A 290 28.84 6.06 -0.57
N GLY A 291 28.89 4.78 -0.24
CA GLY A 291 28.65 4.29 1.11
C GLY A 291 27.21 4.01 1.47
N ILE A 292 26.36 3.83 0.48
CA ILE A 292 24.97 3.43 0.65
C ILE A 292 24.85 1.95 0.26
N ASP A 293 25.57 1.08 0.96
CA ASP A 293 25.74 -0.34 0.62
C ASP A 293 24.49 -1.21 0.76
N ASN A 294 23.36 -0.66 1.22
CA ASN A 294 22.21 -1.47 1.62
C ASN A 294 20.94 -1.12 0.86
N ALA A 295 21.14 -0.69 -0.39
CA ALA A 295 20.04 -0.38 -1.28
C ALA A 295 19.72 -1.57 -2.19
N THR A 296 18.48 -2.02 -2.21
CA THR A 296 17.98 -2.99 -3.19
C THR A 296 17.16 -2.25 -4.22
N VAL A 297 17.59 -2.35 -5.48
CA VAL A 297 16.84 -1.83 -6.63
C VAL A 297 16.01 -2.97 -7.20
N PHE A 298 14.70 -2.81 -7.29
CA PHE A 298 13.81 -3.76 -7.91
C PHE A 298 13.78 -3.48 -9.41
N ASN A 299 14.01 -4.53 -10.21
CA ASN A 299 14.10 -4.42 -11.66
C ASN A 299 12.80 -3.89 -12.26
N GLN A 300 12.79 -2.61 -12.60
CA GLN A 300 11.73 -1.98 -13.39
C GLN A 300 12.34 -1.48 -14.69
N ASP A 301 11.86 -1.98 -15.81
CA ASP A 301 12.25 -1.48 -17.12
C ASP A 301 11.44 -0.22 -17.43
N PHE A 302 12.10 0.93 -17.36
CA PHE A 302 11.50 2.21 -17.72
C PHE A 302 11.64 2.54 -19.21
N GLY A 303 12.30 1.67 -19.97
CA GLY A 303 12.62 1.92 -21.37
C GLY A 303 13.49 3.16 -21.58
N SER A 304 13.65 3.57 -22.83
CA SER A 304 14.52 4.71 -23.21
C SER A 304 14.04 6.08 -22.71
N ALA A 305 12.75 6.23 -22.38
CA ALA A 305 12.20 7.49 -21.87
C ALA A 305 12.37 7.66 -20.34
N GLY A 306 12.82 6.61 -19.63
CA GLY A 306 13.12 6.66 -18.22
C GLY A 306 11.94 7.12 -17.36
N LEU A 307 12.22 7.86 -16.27
CA LEU A 307 11.22 8.41 -15.37
C LEU A 307 10.24 9.38 -16.04
N LYS A 308 10.66 10.06 -17.10
CA LYS A 308 9.82 11.05 -17.76
C LYS A 308 8.47 10.47 -18.22
N GLN A 309 8.47 9.27 -18.79
CA GLN A 309 7.22 8.62 -19.23
C GLN A 309 6.29 8.22 -18.07
N ARG A 310 6.82 8.12 -16.87
CA ARG A 310 6.06 7.75 -15.67
C ARG A 310 5.53 8.94 -14.89
N LEU A 311 6.15 10.12 -15.06
CA LEU A 311 5.89 11.29 -14.21
C LEU A 311 5.40 12.53 -14.98
N ASP A 312 5.87 12.74 -16.23
CA ASP A 312 5.57 13.96 -16.97
C ASP A 312 4.23 13.89 -17.67
N ASN A 313 3.33 14.79 -17.33
CA ASN A 313 1.97 14.91 -17.85
C ASN A 313 1.11 13.63 -17.75
N VAL A 314 1.47 12.73 -16.85
CA VAL A 314 0.71 11.53 -16.49
C VAL A 314 0.47 11.50 -15.00
N TRP A 315 -0.65 10.94 -14.56
CA TRP A 315 -0.89 10.72 -13.14
C TRP A 315 -0.01 9.58 -12.63
N ALA A 316 0.74 9.87 -11.58
CA ALA A 316 1.57 8.90 -10.89
C ALA A 316 1.25 8.92 -9.39
N ASN A 317 1.12 7.76 -8.79
CA ASN A 317 1.08 7.61 -7.34
C ASN A 317 2.50 7.41 -6.82
N ILE A 318 2.91 8.24 -5.90
CA ILE A 318 4.19 8.14 -5.20
C ILE A 318 3.91 7.75 -3.76
N THR A 319 4.55 6.68 -3.30
CA THR A 319 4.45 6.25 -1.91
C THR A 319 5.83 5.97 -1.34
N MET A 320 6.06 6.43 -0.12
CA MET A 320 7.23 6.08 0.67
C MET A 320 6.79 5.50 2.00
N THR A 321 7.37 4.38 2.39
CA THR A 321 7.21 3.79 3.71
C THR A 321 8.51 3.86 4.49
N PHE A 322 8.43 4.04 5.80
CA PHE A 322 9.52 3.81 6.72
C PHE A 322 9.07 2.88 7.84
N GLU A 323 9.80 1.78 7.99
CA GLU A 323 9.55 0.74 8.99
C GLU A 323 10.63 0.82 10.07
N ASP A 324 10.23 1.14 11.31
CA ASP A 324 11.17 1.33 12.42
C ASP A 324 11.81 0.01 12.90
N SER A 325 11.09 -1.10 12.82
CA SER A 325 11.57 -2.40 13.27
C SER A 325 12.77 -2.90 12.47
N THR A 326 12.79 -2.65 11.17
CA THR A 326 13.85 -3.04 10.23
C THR A 326 14.75 -1.87 9.83
N LYS A 327 14.40 -0.63 10.24
CA LYS A 327 15.02 0.62 9.78
C LYS A 327 15.06 0.73 8.26
N SER A 328 14.05 0.20 7.61
CA SER A 328 13.94 0.18 6.15
C SER A 328 13.03 1.27 5.63
N ARG A 329 13.47 1.97 4.59
CA ARG A 329 12.62 2.86 3.80
C ARG A 329 12.44 2.33 2.39
N THR A 330 11.23 2.47 1.84
CA THR A 330 10.89 1.91 0.54
C THR A 330 10.14 2.94 -0.29
N LEU A 331 10.54 3.10 -1.55
CA LEU A 331 9.88 3.94 -2.55
C LEU A 331 9.04 3.07 -3.49
N TYR A 332 7.81 3.50 -3.73
CA TYR A 332 6.90 2.91 -4.71
C TYR A 332 6.45 3.97 -5.71
N ILE A 333 6.31 3.57 -6.96
CA ILE A 333 5.69 4.37 -8.03
C ILE A 333 4.56 3.52 -8.62
N ASN A 334 3.34 4.04 -8.63
CA ASN A 334 2.16 3.34 -9.13
C ASN A 334 1.93 1.97 -8.48
N GLY A 335 2.11 1.90 -7.16
CA GLY A 335 1.94 0.67 -6.38
C GLY A 335 3.06 -0.36 -6.56
N GLU A 336 4.02 -0.11 -7.45
CA GLU A 336 5.16 -0.98 -7.70
C GLU A 336 6.35 -0.56 -6.83
N LYS A 337 6.98 -1.53 -6.18
CA LYS A 337 8.18 -1.33 -5.37
C LYS A 337 9.37 -1.01 -6.27
N MET A 338 9.98 0.16 -6.09
CA MET A 338 11.10 0.63 -6.91
C MET A 338 12.44 0.44 -6.24
N TYR A 339 12.54 0.84 -4.99
CA TYR A 339 13.79 0.98 -4.29
C TYR A 339 13.59 0.80 -2.79
N GLN A 340 14.47 0.06 -2.15
CA GLN A 340 14.47 -0.12 -0.70
C GLN A 340 15.87 0.08 -0.15
N GLN A 341 15.98 0.78 0.96
CA GLN A 341 17.23 0.97 1.70
C GLN A 341 17.05 0.55 3.15
N ASN A 342 17.97 -0.28 3.64
CA ASN A 342 18.03 -0.67 5.04
C ASN A 342 19.10 0.18 5.74
N LEU A 343 18.64 1.08 6.62
CA LEU A 343 19.51 2.02 7.33
C LEU A 343 20.23 1.39 8.54
N SER A 344 19.80 0.23 9.01
CA SER A 344 20.50 -0.49 10.12
C SER A 344 21.86 -1.06 9.70
N LEU A 345 22.07 -1.18 8.38
CA LEU A 345 23.27 -1.76 7.79
C LEU A 345 24.25 -0.69 7.26
N LEU A 346 24.11 0.58 7.63
CA LEU A 346 25.06 1.63 7.26
C LEU A 346 26.43 1.40 7.88
N ASP A 347 27.12 0.34 7.45
CA ASP A 347 28.51 0.04 7.81
C ASP A 347 29.44 0.42 6.65
N ASN A 348 29.80 1.70 6.58
CA ASN A 348 30.68 2.17 5.53
C ASN A 348 32.04 2.58 6.05
N PRO A 349 33.13 1.88 5.68
CA PRO A 349 34.48 2.23 6.06
C PRO A 349 34.95 3.61 5.56
N ASN A 350 34.28 4.17 4.55
CA ASN A 350 34.62 5.47 3.98
C ASN A 350 33.89 6.64 4.67
N VAL A 351 32.91 6.37 5.51
CA VAL A 351 32.29 7.38 6.37
C VAL A 351 33.20 7.60 7.58
N SER A 352 33.33 8.87 7.97
CA SER A 352 34.10 9.22 9.19
C SER A 352 33.76 8.28 10.34
N PRO A 353 34.75 7.79 11.11
CA PRO A 353 34.48 6.94 12.29
C PRO A 353 33.46 7.51 13.28
N ALA A 354 33.29 8.82 13.31
CA ALA A 354 32.25 9.50 14.09
C ALA A 354 30.84 9.35 13.50
N LEU A 355 30.73 8.95 12.24
CA LEU A 355 29.49 8.74 11.49
C LEU A 355 29.28 7.25 11.17
N ARG A 356 30.21 6.38 11.53
CA ARG A 356 30.00 4.93 11.40
C ARG A 356 28.90 4.47 12.31
N PRO A 357 28.26 3.38 11.98
CA PRO A 357 26.99 2.98 12.53
C PRO A 357 27.07 3.01 14.03
N LEU A 358 26.66 4.06 14.52
CA LEU A 358 25.94 4.01 15.74
C LEU A 358 24.81 3.06 15.39
N ALA A 359 24.86 1.87 15.89
CA ALA A 359 24.13 0.68 15.47
C ALA A 359 22.58 0.82 15.43
N THR A 360 22.08 2.03 15.50
CA THR A 360 20.64 2.29 15.54
C THR A 360 20.33 3.66 14.97
N VAL A 361 19.64 3.67 13.82
CA VAL A 361 18.78 4.80 13.44
C VAL A 361 17.67 4.84 14.48
N THR A 362 17.71 5.78 15.41
CA THR A 362 16.79 5.79 16.54
C THR A 362 15.44 6.40 16.22
N SER A 363 15.37 7.26 15.21
CA SER A 363 14.10 7.77 14.67
C SER A 363 14.35 8.63 13.41
N LEU A 364 13.33 8.71 12.55
CA LEU A 364 13.17 9.83 11.65
C LEU A 364 12.59 10.97 12.46
N VAL A 365 13.42 11.90 12.87
CA VAL A 365 12.96 13.05 13.64
C VAL A 365 13.38 14.30 12.90
N LEU A 366 12.46 15.24 12.79
CA LEU A 366 12.81 16.61 12.50
C LEU A 366 13.66 17.13 13.65
N VAL A 367 14.96 17.15 13.45
CA VAL A 367 15.87 17.69 14.45
C VAL A 367 15.96 19.18 14.25
N PRO A 368 15.61 19.99 15.27
CA PRO A 368 15.87 21.41 15.22
C PRO A 368 17.35 21.65 14.93
N ASP A 369 17.64 22.46 13.92
CA ASP A 369 19.00 22.91 13.68
C ASP A 369 19.36 23.92 14.76
N THR A 370 20.08 23.48 15.80
CA THR A 370 20.51 24.35 16.88
C THR A 370 21.60 25.34 16.45
N GLU A 371 22.33 25.02 15.35
CA GLU A 371 23.37 25.91 14.84
C GLU A 371 22.78 26.99 13.92
N ILE A 372 21.69 26.67 13.20
CA ILE A 372 20.99 27.61 12.32
C ILE A 372 19.47 27.45 12.54
N PRO A 373 18.89 28.07 13.57
CA PRO A 373 17.46 27.95 13.88
C PRO A 373 16.53 28.34 12.71
N ALA A 374 16.97 29.20 11.82
CA ALA A 374 16.21 29.57 10.62
C ALA A 374 16.03 28.43 9.61
N ARG A 375 16.74 27.31 9.78
CA ARG A 375 16.57 26.10 8.97
C ARG A 375 15.50 25.15 9.53
N TYR A 376 15.09 25.37 10.78
CA TYR A 376 14.03 24.56 11.35
C TYR A 376 12.67 25.16 11.00
N ASP A 377 11.82 24.31 10.44
CA ASP A 377 10.44 24.63 10.18
C ASP A 377 9.63 23.34 10.34
N ASP A 378 8.60 23.35 11.16
CA ASP A 378 7.73 22.21 11.38
C ASP A 378 6.49 22.16 10.46
N LYS A 379 6.42 23.09 9.50
CA LYS A 379 5.30 23.12 8.56
C LYS A 379 5.37 21.99 7.54
N LEU A 380 4.23 21.38 7.28
CA LEU A 380 4.02 20.56 6.08
C LEU A 380 3.67 21.50 4.93
N VAL A 381 4.32 21.31 3.79
CA VAL A 381 4.17 22.18 2.61
C VAL A 381 3.90 21.32 1.38
N PHE A 382 2.94 21.73 0.56
CA PHE A 382 2.69 21.20 -0.77
C PHE A 382 3.01 22.24 -1.83
N GLY A 383 3.68 21.83 -2.91
CA GLY A 383 4.10 22.70 -4.00
C GLY A 383 5.48 23.29 -3.85
N PHE A 384 6.10 23.10 -2.69
CA PHE A 384 7.49 23.45 -2.39
C PHE A 384 8.03 22.60 -1.22
N TRP A 385 9.29 22.79 -0.86
CA TRP A 385 9.94 21.99 0.20
C TRP A 385 10.00 22.70 1.56
N GLN A 386 9.76 24.01 1.60
CA GLN A 386 9.77 24.83 2.81
C GLN A 386 8.66 25.90 2.76
N ASN A 387 8.38 26.48 3.91
CA ASN A 387 7.34 27.50 4.05
C ASN A 387 7.63 28.76 3.23
N LYS A 388 6.60 29.55 2.98
CA LYS A 388 6.66 30.76 2.16
C LYS A 388 7.45 31.91 2.81
N GLU A 389 7.66 31.86 4.12
CA GLU A 389 8.43 32.86 4.86
C GLU A 389 9.93 32.55 4.87
N SER A 390 10.33 31.34 4.48
CA SER A 390 11.73 30.93 4.49
C SER A 390 12.52 31.56 3.34
N THR A 391 13.69 32.11 3.68
CA THR A 391 14.66 32.63 2.72
C THR A 391 15.86 31.70 2.53
N PHE A 392 15.81 30.50 3.14
CA PHE A 392 16.92 29.55 3.09
C PHE A 392 17.00 28.86 1.72
N GLY A 393 18.19 28.44 1.31
CA GLY A 393 18.43 27.61 0.12
C GLY A 393 18.94 28.35 -1.11
N GLY A 394 19.26 29.65 -1.01
CA GLY A 394 19.79 30.44 -2.12
C GLY A 394 18.82 30.54 -3.30
N ALA A 395 19.35 30.74 -4.51
CA ALA A 395 18.54 31.02 -5.70
C ALA A 395 17.59 29.87 -6.07
N ALA A 396 18.00 28.61 -5.93
CA ALA A 396 17.18 27.44 -6.31
C ALA A 396 16.23 26.97 -5.20
N GLY A 397 16.48 27.34 -3.96
CA GLY A 397 15.76 26.82 -2.80
C GLY A 397 14.88 27.82 -2.06
N SER A 398 15.02 29.12 -2.28
CA SER A 398 14.21 30.14 -1.60
C SER A 398 12.85 30.28 -2.27
N TYR A 399 11.77 30.15 -1.47
CA TYR A 399 10.39 30.26 -1.98
C TYR A 399 10.10 31.59 -2.69
N ILE A 400 10.64 32.68 -2.19
CA ILE A 400 10.43 34.04 -2.78
C ILE A 400 11.08 34.21 -4.15
N ASN A 401 11.96 33.30 -4.57
CA ASN A 401 12.59 33.35 -5.88
C ASN A 401 11.72 32.64 -6.92
N PRO A 402 11.16 33.29 -7.94
CA PRO A 402 10.34 32.65 -8.97
C PRO A 402 11.12 31.63 -9.82
N ASP A 403 12.45 31.73 -9.86
CA ASP A 403 13.34 30.78 -10.54
C ASP A 403 13.64 29.55 -9.70
N ALA A 404 13.20 29.50 -8.44
CA ALA A 404 13.33 28.31 -7.62
C ALA A 404 12.48 27.14 -8.17
N ASN A 405 12.80 25.93 -7.74
CA ASN A 405 12.18 24.69 -8.22
C ASN A 405 10.77 24.46 -7.65
N HIS A 406 9.89 25.47 -7.79
CA HIS A 406 8.47 25.32 -7.44
C HIS A 406 7.82 24.20 -8.24
N PHE A 407 6.89 23.49 -7.63
CA PHE A 407 6.13 22.45 -8.31
C PHE A 407 5.18 23.05 -9.36
N GLN A 408 5.24 22.55 -10.58
CA GLN A 408 4.26 22.83 -11.63
C GLN A 408 3.51 21.56 -11.97
N GLY A 409 2.18 21.55 -11.73
CA GLY A 409 1.38 20.35 -11.97
C GLY A 409 0.16 20.24 -11.08
N LEU A 410 -0.31 19.02 -10.91
CA LEU A 410 -1.48 18.69 -10.09
C LEU A 410 -1.10 17.77 -8.95
N LEU A 411 -1.70 17.98 -7.77
CA LEU A 411 -1.63 17.05 -6.62
C LEU A 411 -3.04 16.64 -6.21
N ASP A 412 -3.16 15.39 -5.81
CA ASP A 412 -4.41 14.83 -5.28
C ASP A 412 -4.14 13.68 -4.29
N ASP A 413 -5.14 13.35 -3.47
CA ASP A 413 -5.15 12.20 -2.57
C ASP A 413 -3.86 12.07 -1.74
N ILE A 414 -3.43 13.14 -1.07
CA ILE A 414 -2.25 13.10 -0.19
C ILE A 414 -2.66 12.45 1.14
N ARG A 415 -2.03 11.33 1.48
CA ARG A 415 -2.33 10.50 2.65
C ARG A 415 -1.10 10.27 3.49
N ILE A 416 -1.25 10.35 4.81
CA ILE A 416 -0.20 10.02 5.77
C ILE A 416 -0.74 8.97 6.76
N PHE A 417 0.07 7.95 7.01
CA PHE A 417 -0.22 6.87 7.95
C PHE A 417 0.87 6.83 9.02
N ASN A 418 0.51 6.52 10.27
CA ASN A 418 1.46 6.39 11.38
C ASN A 418 2.02 4.96 11.52
N ARG A 419 2.17 4.27 10.41
CA ARG A 419 2.83 2.97 10.28
C ARG A 419 3.40 2.78 8.87
N ALA A 420 4.32 1.84 8.71
CA ALA A 420 4.71 1.36 7.40
C ALA A 420 3.60 0.49 6.79
N LEU A 421 3.17 0.80 5.57
CA LEU A 421 2.29 -0.06 4.80
C LEU A 421 3.10 -1.17 4.14
N SER A 422 2.53 -2.37 4.06
CA SER A 422 3.11 -3.48 3.31
C SER A 422 3.03 -3.26 1.80
N ASP A 423 3.86 -3.99 1.04
CA ASP A 423 3.85 -3.95 -0.44
C ASP A 423 2.44 -4.21 -1.00
N THR A 424 1.71 -5.15 -0.40
CA THR A 424 0.33 -5.48 -0.80
C THR A 424 -0.65 -4.35 -0.51
N GLU A 425 -0.53 -3.69 0.64
CA GLU A 425 -1.40 -2.55 0.98
C GLU A 425 -1.16 -1.35 0.06
N VAL A 426 0.09 -1.05 -0.25
CA VAL A 426 0.46 0.01 -1.20
C VAL A 426 -0.12 -0.30 -2.59
N SER A 427 0.03 -1.53 -3.07
CA SER A 427 -0.54 -1.96 -4.35
C SER A 427 -2.07 -1.87 -4.37
N LEU A 428 -2.76 -2.32 -3.31
CA LEU A 428 -4.22 -2.25 -3.21
C LEU A 428 -4.73 -0.80 -3.14
N MET A 429 -4.01 0.08 -2.44
CA MET A 429 -4.33 1.50 -2.33
C MET A 429 -4.19 2.19 -3.70
N TYR A 430 -3.11 1.91 -4.43
CA TYR A 430 -2.93 2.39 -5.80
C TYR A 430 -4.05 1.91 -6.73
N GLU A 431 -4.34 0.59 -6.73
CA GLU A 431 -5.39 -0.01 -7.58
C GLU A 431 -6.79 0.54 -7.28
N GLY A 432 -7.04 0.96 -6.05
CA GLY A 432 -8.30 1.56 -5.65
C GLY A 432 -8.43 3.05 -5.98
N GLY A 433 -7.30 3.72 -6.19
CA GLY A 433 -7.24 5.18 -6.41
C GLY A 433 -7.03 5.60 -7.88
N LYS A 434 -6.76 4.66 -8.81
CA LYS A 434 -6.53 4.93 -10.23
C LYS A 434 -7.78 5.14 -11.05
#